data_48ae44648c4cbd99fb9e1a5d563e27ec
#
_entry.id   48ae44648c4cbd99fb9e1a5d563e27ec
#
_cell.length_a   1.000
_cell.length_b   1.000
_cell.length_c   1.000
_cell.angle_alpha   90.00
_cell.angle_beta   90.00
_cell.angle_gamma   90.00
#
_symmetry.space_group_name_H-M   'P 1'
#
loop_
_entity.id
_entity.type
_entity.pdbx_description
1 polymer ?
#
loop_
_entity_poly.entity_id
_entity_poly.type
_entity_poly.pdbx_seq_one_letter_code
_entity_poly.pdbx_strand_id
1 'polypeptide(L)'
;MFRALLCGCVFAGTLGSMMSASAQQVVHALTGTVSQIDDLSKTIILFQDNGSEGQFKDMTNGKVHIVFDKKITLDTAPAESTKKKGAYVIVFYYGDNDDRAAVALKNLGAGPFTSAEGAVVKFEAKGHSISIKDSSGAVQTFKITDQTVAEGYMGAVDGYKFQAQKGDQVRVVANADTALFVREK
;
A
#
# COMPACT_ATOMS: atom_id res chain seq x y z
N MET A 1 -0.91 -6.58 -81.14
CA MET A 1 -0.82 -7.69 -80.16
C MET A 1 -0.13 -7.16 -78.93
N PHE A 2 -0.91 -6.77 -77.94
CA PHE A 2 -0.39 -6.32 -76.63
C PHE A 2 -0.97 -7.24 -75.55
N ARG A 3 -0.06 -7.96 -74.83
CA ARG A 3 -0.41 -8.78 -73.67
C ARG A 3 -0.20 -7.91 -72.42
N ALA A 4 -1.29 -7.59 -71.76
CA ALA A 4 -1.24 -6.98 -70.43
C ALA A 4 -1.03 -8.06 -69.36
N LEU A 5 0.04 -7.91 -68.58
CA LEU A 5 0.32 -8.73 -67.37
C LEU A 5 -0.35 -8.04 -66.17
N LEU A 6 -1.35 -8.71 -65.61
CA LEU A 6 -1.91 -8.30 -64.30
C LEU A 6 -1.02 -8.85 -63.19
N CYS A 7 -0.41 -7.94 -62.44
CA CYS A 7 0.33 -8.26 -61.22
C CYS A 7 -0.61 -8.10 -60.02
N GLY A 8 -1.07 -9.22 -59.47
CA GLY A 8 -1.90 -9.23 -58.28
C GLY A 8 -1.06 -9.08 -57.00
N CYS A 9 -1.17 -7.94 -56.34
CA CYS A 9 -0.59 -7.76 -54.98
C CYS A 9 -1.54 -8.38 -53.94
N VAL A 10 -1.12 -9.49 -53.38
CA VAL A 10 -1.74 -10.06 -52.19
C VAL A 10 -1.27 -9.27 -50.98
N PHE A 11 -2.14 -8.45 -50.44
CA PHE A 11 -1.92 -7.81 -49.12
C PHE A 11 -2.20 -8.87 -48.05
N ALA A 12 -1.17 -9.46 -47.48
CA ALA A 12 -1.26 -10.23 -46.26
C ALA A 12 -1.39 -9.26 -45.06
N GLY A 13 -2.64 -9.03 -44.63
CA GLY A 13 -2.93 -8.29 -43.43
C GLY A 13 -2.46 -9.06 -42.20
N THR A 14 -1.36 -8.66 -41.61
CA THR A 14 -0.96 -9.10 -40.27
C THR A 14 -1.92 -8.50 -39.24
N LEU A 15 -2.87 -9.31 -38.76
CA LEU A 15 -3.63 -9.01 -37.56
C LEU A 15 -2.64 -9.02 -36.36
N GLY A 16 -2.09 -7.87 -36.07
CA GLY A 16 -1.37 -7.64 -34.82
C GLY A 16 -2.35 -7.79 -33.67
N SER A 17 -2.28 -8.91 -32.96
CA SER A 17 -2.92 -9.06 -31.66
C SER A 17 -2.34 -7.99 -30.73
N MET A 18 -3.11 -6.93 -30.49
CA MET A 18 -2.84 -5.99 -29.40
C MET A 18 -3.00 -6.77 -28.10
N MET A 19 -1.87 -7.29 -27.57
CA MET A 19 -1.81 -7.70 -26.19
C MET A 19 -2.05 -6.46 -25.35
N SER A 20 -3.25 -6.34 -24.79
CA SER A 20 -3.54 -5.38 -23.75
C SER A 20 -2.62 -5.73 -22.57
N ALA A 21 -1.50 -5.00 -22.43
CA ALA A 21 -0.73 -5.04 -21.22
C ALA A 21 -1.65 -4.53 -20.11
N SER A 22 -2.18 -5.43 -19.29
CA SER A 22 -2.87 -5.02 -18.07
C SER A 22 -1.84 -4.29 -17.22
N ALA A 23 -2.04 -3.00 -17.02
CA ALA A 23 -1.20 -2.22 -16.14
C ALA A 23 -1.23 -2.90 -14.77
N GLN A 24 -0.05 -3.25 -14.26
CA GLN A 24 0.08 -3.82 -12.93
C GLN A 24 -0.42 -2.79 -11.93
N GLN A 25 -1.46 -3.14 -11.18
CA GLN A 25 -1.99 -2.23 -10.17
C GLN A 25 -1.02 -2.12 -9.01
N VAL A 26 -0.72 -0.89 -8.62
CA VAL A 26 0.07 -0.59 -7.43
C VAL A 26 -0.78 -0.84 -6.20
N VAL A 27 -0.24 -1.55 -5.23
CA VAL A 27 -0.86 -1.74 -3.93
C VAL A 27 -0.34 -0.67 -2.99
N HIS A 28 -1.25 0.06 -2.41
CA HIS A 28 -1.01 1.09 -1.40
C HIS A 28 -1.32 0.58 -0.02
N ALA A 29 -0.79 1.25 1.00
CA ALA A 29 -1.10 0.97 2.39
C ALA A 29 -1.43 2.25 3.17
N LEU A 30 -2.36 2.12 4.11
CA LEU A 30 -2.61 3.17 5.10
C LEU A 30 -3.03 2.57 6.43
N THR A 31 -2.94 3.35 7.50
CA THR A 31 -3.38 2.96 8.84
C THR A 31 -4.69 3.64 9.22
N GLY A 32 -5.47 2.94 10.02
CA GLY A 32 -6.72 3.46 10.55
C GLY A 32 -7.42 2.46 11.46
N THR A 33 -8.47 2.95 12.10
CA THR A 33 -9.35 2.13 12.94
C THR A 33 -10.56 1.69 12.15
N VAL A 34 -10.89 0.42 12.17
CA VAL A 34 -12.10 -0.11 11.53
C VAL A 34 -13.30 0.49 12.24
N SER A 35 -14.07 1.34 11.54
CA SER A 35 -15.28 1.96 12.08
C SER A 35 -16.52 1.13 11.80
N GLN A 36 -16.61 0.54 10.62
CA GLN A 36 -17.73 -0.27 10.19
C GLN A 36 -17.32 -1.34 9.17
N ILE A 37 -18.01 -2.46 9.22
CA ILE A 37 -17.96 -3.52 8.20
C ILE A 37 -19.39 -3.78 7.77
N ASP A 38 -19.61 -3.74 6.47
CA ASP A 38 -20.88 -4.08 5.85
C ASP A 38 -20.71 -5.33 4.98
N ASP A 39 -21.15 -6.45 5.50
CA ASP A 39 -21.04 -7.75 4.80
C ASP A 39 -22.00 -7.85 3.60
N LEU A 40 -23.08 -7.07 3.58
CA LEU A 40 -24.05 -7.06 2.49
C LEU A 40 -23.49 -6.29 1.28
N SER A 41 -22.99 -5.10 1.51
CA SER A 41 -22.37 -4.27 0.46
C SER A 41 -20.91 -4.64 0.19
N LYS A 42 -20.33 -5.57 0.97
CA LYS A 42 -18.90 -5.92 0.91
C LYS A 42 -18.01 -4.68 1.05
N THR A 43 -18.26 -3.90 2.10
CA THR A 43 -17.55 -2.64 2.31
C THR A 43 -16.91 -2.61 3.69
N ILE A 44 -15.67 -2.10 3.74
CA ILE A 44 -14.94 -1.82 4.97
C ILE A 44 -14.77 -0.30 5.06
N ILE A 45 -15.18 0.28 6.19
CA ILE A 45 -15.00 1.70 6.48
C ILE A 45 -13.96 1.83 7.59
N LEU A 46 -12.94 2.65 7.32
CA LEU A 46 -11.89 2.97 8.28
C LEU A 46 -11.93 4.45 8.63
N PHE A 47 -11.78 4.75 9.90
CA PHE A 47 -11.38 6.06 10.35
C PHE A 47 -9.85 6.14 10.23
N GLN A 48 -9.40 6.84 9.19
CA GLN A 48 -7.98 6.95 8.87
C GLN A 48 -7.28 7.88 9.86
N ASP A 49 -5.99 7.68 10.01
CA ASP A 49 -5.20 8.50 10.92
C ASP A 49 -5.07 9.98 10.50
N ASN A 50 -5.41 10.32 9.27
CA ASN A 50 -5.49 11.71 8.81
C ASN A 50 -6.79 12.42 9.24
N GLY A 51 -7.65 11.73 10.02
CA GLY A 51 -8.93 12.25 10.52
C GLY A 51 -10.10 12.11 9.54
N SER A 52 -9.90 11.49 8.38
CA SER A 52 -10.99 11.25 7.42
C SER A 52 -11.52 9.82 7.48
N GLU A 53 -12.75 9.61 7.04
CA GLU A 53 -13.24 8.28 6.75
C GLU A 53 -12.78 7.82 5.36
N GLY A 54 -12.43 6.55 5.26
CA GLY A 54 -12.08 5.89 4.01
C GLY A 54 -12.94 4.65 3.81
N GLN A 55 -13.59 4.57 2.66
CA GLN A 55 -14.36 3.42 2.25
C GLN A 55 -13.58 2.55 1.29
N PHE A 56 -13.66 1.23 1.47
CA PHE A 56 -12.98 0.23 0.64
C PHE A 56 -13.93 -0.91 0.30
N LYS A 57 -13.96 -1.32 -0.97
CA LYS A 57 -14.59 -2.58 -1.36
C LYS A 57 -13.82 -3.73 -0.73
N ASP A 58 -14.51 -4.65 -0.07
CA ASP A 58 -13.86 -5.79 0.58
C ASP A 58 -13.53 -6.89 -0.43
N MET A 59 -12.27 -6.96 -0.81
CA MET A 59 -11.70 -7.98 -1.69
C MET A 59 -10.74 -8.92 -0.94
N THR A 60 -10.70 -8.88 0.37
CA THR A 60 -9.74 -9.65 1.19
C THR A 60 -9.91 -11.16 1.07
N ASN A 61 -11.10 -11.65 0.69
CA ASN A 61 -11.39 -13.05 0.41
C ASN A 61 -11.46 -13.35 -1.10
N GLY A 62 -11.19 -12.34 -1.95
CA GLY A 62 -11.27 -12.47 -3.41
C GLY A 62 -10.01 -13.10 -4.00
N LYS A 63 -10.17 -13.80 -5.13
CA LYS A 63 -9.04 -14.20 -5.96
C LYS A 63 -8.60 -13.01 -6.80
N VAL A 64 -7.88 -12.08 -6.20
CA VAL A 64 -7.37 -10.93 -6.93
C VAL A 64 -5.96 -11.26 -7.42
N HIS A 65 -5.74 -11.20 -8.73
CA HIS A 65 -4.41 -11.37 -9.34
C HIS A 65 -3.62 -10.06 -9.24
N ILE A 66 -3.29 -9.68 -8.02
CA ILE A 66 -2.42 -8.53 -7.76
C ILE A 66 -1.07 -9.06 -7.35
N VAL A 67 -0.04 -8.58 -8.03
CA VAL A 67 1.34 -8.87 -7.66
C VAL A 67 1.80 -7.80 -6.69
N PHE A 68 1.88 -8.15 -5.42
CA PHE A 68 2.53 -7.32 -4.40
C PHE A 68 3.43 -8.19 -3.53
N ASP A 69 4.33 -7.56 -2.79
CA ASP A 69 5.23 -8.28 -1.90
C ASP A 69 4.44 -8.92 -0.74
N LYS A 70 4.16 -10.21 -0.89
CA LYS A 70 3.37 -10.95 0.11
C LYS A 70 4.03 -10.99 1.50
N LYS A 71 5.32 -10.67 1.61
CA LYS A 71 5.99 -10.63 2.92
C LYS A 71 5.35 -9.61 3.86
N ILE A 72 4.88 -8.48 3.32
CA ILE A 72 4.24 -7.44 4.14
C ILE A 72 2.90 -7.88 4.73
N THR A 73 2.34 -8.98 4.25
CA THR A 73 1.07 -9.54 4.73
C THR A 73 1.22 -10.91 5.39
N LEU A 74 2.44 -11.45 5.56
CA LEU A 74 2.66 -12.82 6.06
C LEU A 74 2.05 -13.07 7.44
N ASP A 75 2.01 -12.06 8.30
CA ASP A 75 1.41 -12.14 9.63
C ASP A 75 0.02 -11.52 9.70
N THR A 76 -0.65 -11.38 8.56
CA THR A 76 -2.06 -11.02 8.58
C THR A 76 -2.84 -12.18 9.18
N ALA A 77 -3.42 -11.95 10.36
CA ALA A 77 -4.42 -12.87 10.90
C ALA A 77 -5.52 -13.08 9.85
N PRO A 78 -6.23 -14.23 9.88
CA PRO A 78 -7.36 -14.43 8.98
C PRO A 78 -8.23 -13.18 8.94
N ALA A 79 -8.63 -12.76 7.74
CA ALA A 79 -9.36 -11.51 7.53
C ALA A 79 -10.53 -11.32 8.51
N GLU A 80 -11.21 -12.40 8.86
CA GLU A 80 -12.32 -12.42 9.82
C GLU A 80 -11.93 -11.99 11.24
N SER A 81 -10.69 -12.29 11.71
CA SER A 81 -10.23 -11.85 13.03
C SER A 81 -9.79 -10.39 13.03
N THR A 82 -9.43 -9.87 11.87
CA THR A 82 -8.94 -8.50 11.67
C THR A 82 -10.07 -7.53 11.34
N LYS A 83 -11.13 -8.02 10.71
CA LYS A 83 -12.34 -7.27 10.40
C LYS A 83 -13.22 -7.13 11.64
N LYS A 84 -12.78 -6.37 12.61
CA LYS A 84 -13.58 -6.06 13.82
C LYS A 84 -13.61 -4.56 14.02
N LYS A 85 -14.81 -4.03 14.29
CA LYS A 85 -14.97 -2.64 14.71
C LYS A 85 -14.05 -2.33 15.88
N GLY A 86 -13.30 -1.24 15.78
CA GLY A 86 -12.32 -0.81 16.78
C GLY A 86 -10.93 -1.40 16.59
N ALA A 87 -10.72 -2.35 15.66
CA ALA A 87 -9.38 -2.84 15.35
C ALA A 87 -8.55 -1.75 14.67
N TYR A 88 -7.32 -1.54 15.14
CA TYR A 88 -6.35 -0.66 14.47
C TYR A 88 -5.53 -1.49 13.50
N VAL A 89 -5.57 -1.11 12.22
CA VAL A 89 -5.08 -1.94 11.14
C VAL A 89 -4.25 -1.16 10.13
N ILE A 90 -3.38 -1.87 9.40
CA ILE A 90 -2.91 -1.45 8.09
C ILE A 90 -3.86 -2.07 7.06
N VAL A 91 -4.47 -1.25 6.19
CA VAL A 91 -5.20 -1.73 5.03
C VAL A 91 -4.31 -1.66 3.80
N PHE A 92 -4.22 -2.77 3.07
CA PHE A 92 -3.58 -2.84 1.76
C PHE A 92 -4.68 -2.75 0.70
N TYR A 93 -4.54 -1.81 -0.23
CA TYR A 93 -5.59 -1.53 -1.21
C TYR A 93 -5.01 -1.09 -2.55
N TYR A 94 -5.83 -1.15 -3.57
CA TYR A 94 -5.58 -0.55 -4.88
C TYR A 94 -6.77 0.31 -5.30
N GLY A 95 -6.60 1.10 -6.34
CA GLY A 95 -7.62 2.04 -6.84
C GLY A 95 -7.62 3.35 -6.07
N ASP A 96 -8.35 4.31 -6.60
CA ASP A 96 -8.39 5.68 -6.12
C ASP A 96 -9.79 6.07 -5.67
N ASN A 97 -9.86 7.02 -4.75
CA ASN A 97 -11.10 7.62 -4.26
C ASN A 97 -12.15 6.56 -3.86
N ASP A 98 -13.32 6.58 -4.50
CA ASP A 98 -14.45 5.69 -4.18
C ASP A 98 -14.30 4.27 -4.75
N ASP A 99 -13.31 4.04 -5.61
CA ASP A 99 -13.04 2.74 -6.23
C ASP A 99 -11.94 1.93 -5.51
N ARG A 100 -11.54 2.39 -4.31
CA ARG A 100 -10.55 1.67 -3.50
C ARG A 100 -11.05 0.28 -3.11
N ALA A 101 -10.20 -0.71 -3.29
CA ALA A 101 -10.49 -2.10 -2.95
C ALA A 101 -9.43 -2.65 -1.99
N ALA A 102 -9.84 -3.01 -0.78
CA ALA A 102 -8.98 -3.63 0.22
C ALA A 102 -8.69 -5.08 -0.16
N VAL A 103 -7.42 -5.44 -0.23
CA VAL A 103 -6.96 -6.80 -0.57
C VAL A 103 -6.41 -7.56 0.62
N ALA A 104 -5.95 -6.86 1.65
CA ALA A 104 -5.51 -7.44 2.92
C ALA A 104 -5.65 -6.42 4.05
N LEU A 105 -5.73 -6.93 5.27
CA LEU A 105 -5.70 -6.16 6.50
C LEU A 105 -4.65 -6.76 7.43
N LYS A 106 -3.75 -5.94 7.97
CA LYS A 106 -2.81 -6.34 9.01
C LYS A 106 -3.22 -5.70 10.32
N ASN A 107 -3.58 -6.51 11.32
CA ASN A 107 -3.90 -6.00 12.65
C ASN A 107 -2.62 -5.60 13.36
N LEU A 108 -2.58 -4.39 13.88
CA LEU A 108 -1.44 -3.87 14.63
C LEU A 108 -1.50 -4.22 16.13
N GLY A 109 -2.60 -4.83 16.58
CA GLY A 109 -2.78 -5.23 17.99
C GLY A 109 -3.48 -4.17 18.83
N ALA A 110 -3.28 -4.25 20.15
CA ALA A 110 -4.00 -3.46 21.12
C ALA A 110 -3.29 -2.15 21.55
N GLY A 111 -2.10 -1.86 21.01
CA GLY A 111 -1.32 -0.71 21.43
C GLY A 111 -0.66 -0.85 22.81
N PRO A 112 -0.13 0.23 23.40
CA PRO A 112 -0.28 1.61 22.94
C PRO A 112 0.54 1.91 21.68
N PHE A 113 -0.03 2.73 20.78
CA PHE A 113 0.66 3.21 19.59
C PHE A 113 0.97 4.69 19.73
N THR A 114 2.11 5.10 19.19
CA THR A 114 2.48 6.50 19.02
C THR A 114 2.50 6.83 17.54
N SER A 115 2.09 8.05 17.21
CA SER A 115 2.21 8.56 15.85
C SER A 115 3.12 9.79 15.89
N ALA A 116 4.13 9.79 15.04
CA ALA A 116 5.05 10.90 14.88
C ALA A 116 5.10 11.34 13.42
N GLU A 117 5.15 12.65 13.20
CA GLU A 117 5.25 13.24 11.87
C GLU A 117 6.41 14.21 11.83
N GLY A 118 7.13 14.23 10.72
CA GLY A 118 8.23 15.17 10.58
C GLY A 118 9.10 14.91 9.37
N ALA A 119 10.13 15.75 9.25
CA ALA A 119 11.12 15.61 8.19
C ALA A 119 12.16 14.55 8.56
N VAL A 120 12.50 13.69 7.62
CA VAL A 120 13.59 12.73 7.79
C VAL A 120 14.91 13.49 7.95
N VAL A 121 15.59 13.27 9.07
CA VAL A 121 16.93 13.81 9.31
C VAL A 121 18.02 12.78 9.02
N LYS A 122 17.69 11.50 9.23
CA LYS A 122 18.57 10.37 8.95
C LYS A 122 17.79 9.12 8.62
N PHE A 123 18.21 8.42 7.59
CA PHE A 123 17.72 7.09 7.24
C PHE A 123 18.92 6.15 7.12
N GLU A 124 18.93 5.07 7.88
CA GLU A 124 20.01 4.09 7.89
C GLU A 124 19.50 2.74 7.40
N ALA A 125 19.61 2.50 6.09
CA ALA A 125 19.17 1.24 5.49
C ALA A 125 19.86 0.01 6.11
N LYS A 126 21.18 0.10 6.39
CA LYS A 126 21.93 -0.98 7.04
C LYS A 126 21.71 -1.07 8.54
N GLY A 127 21.45 0.05 9.20
CA GLY A 127 21.14 0.14 10.62
C GLY A 127 19.67 -0.06 10.93
N HIS A 128 18.85 -0.22 9.90
CA HIS A 128 17.40 -0.43 10.02
C HIS A 128 16.74 0.59 10.94
N SER A 129 16.98 1.88 10.69
CA SER A 129 16.40 2.95 11.48
C SER A 129 16.06 4.19 10.66
N ILE A 130 15.05 4.92 11.14
CA ILE A 130 14.65 6.22 10.61
C ILE A 130 14.58 7.22 11.75
N SER A 131 15.23 8.37 11.59
CA SER A 131 15.14 9.50 12.52
C SER A 131 14.38 10.63 11.85
N ILE A 132 13.36 11.13 12.51
CA ILE A 132 12.53 12.22 12.02
C ILE A 132 12.59 13.40 13.00
N LYS A 133 12.48 14.61 12.48
CA LYS A 133 12.41 15.85 13.24
C LYS A 133 11.02 16.44 13.10
N ASP A 134 10.30 16.56 14.20
CA ASP A 134 8.96 17.13 14.21
C ASP A 134 8.96 18.66 14.09
N SER A 135 7.77 19.26 14.08
CA SER A 135 7.60 20.72 14.00
C SER A 135 8.14 21.48 15.20
N SER A 136 8.29 20.84 16.35
CA SER A 136 8.91 21.43 17.56
C SER A 136 10.44 21.41 17.51
N GLY A 137 11.02 20.68 16.56
CA GLY A 137 12.44 20.47 16.43
C GLY A 137 12.96 19.24 17.20
N ALA A 138 12.10 18.50 17.89
CA ALA A 138 12.48 17.27 18.55
C ALA A 138 12.80 16.17 17.54
N VAL A 139 13.84 15.40 17.80
CA VAL A 139 14.24 14.28 16.96
C VAL A 139 13.85 12.97 17.63
N GLN A 140 13.13 12.13 16.89
CA GLN A 140 12.75 10.79 17.32
C GLN A 140 13.36 9.78 16.36
N THR A 141 13.85 8.65 16.89
CA THR A 141 14.42 7.57 16.08
C THR A 141 13.63 6.30 16.30
N PHE A 142 13.26 5.67 15.20
CA PHE A 142 12.49 4.44 15.18
C PHE A 142 13.28 3.33 14.50
N LYS A 143 13.20 2.13 15.05
CA LYS A 143 13.73 0.91 14.44
C LYS A 143 12.79 0.43 13.34
N ILE A 144 13.35 0.02 12.23
CA ILE A 144 12.65 -0.66 11.14
C ILE A 144 12.94 -2.14 11.27
N THR A 145 11.90 -2.96 11.22
CA THR A 145 11.99 -4.42 11.32
C THR A 145 11.38 -5.08 10.09
N ASP A 146 11.46 -6.39 10.01
CA ASP A 146 10.77 -7.21 9.00
C ASP A 146 9.25 -7.16 9.13
N GLN A 147 8.74 -6.69 10.27
CA GLN A 147 7.31 -6.46 10.51
C GLN A 147 6.84 -5.06 10.11
N THR A 148 7.77 -4.15 9.86
CA THR A 148 7.46 -2.78 9.43
C THR A 148 6.91 -2.80 8.01
N VAL A 149 5.78 -2.15 7.80
CA VAL A 149 5.25 -1.85 6.47
C VAL A 149 5.55 -0.39 6.15
N ALA A 150 5.96 -0.12 4.94
CA ALA A 150 6.15 1.25 4.50
C ALA A 150 5.33 1.55 3.24
N GLU A 151 4.83 2.78 3.16
CA GLU A 151 4.18 3.35 1.99
C GLU A 151 5.05 4.47 1.44
N GLY A 152 5.65 4.23 0.30
CA GLY A 152 6.43 5.22 -0.44
C GLY A 152 5.77 5.57 -1.76
N TYR A 153 6.49 6.32 -2.59
CA TYR A 153 6.02 6.76 -3.91
C TYR A 153 5.58 5.60 -4.82
N MET A 154 6.20 4.42 -4.69
CA MET A 154 5.90 3.24 -5.51
C MET A 154 4.86 2.29 -4.87
N GLY A 155 4.18 2.74 -3.81
CA GLY A 155 3.21 1.95 -3.07
C GLY A 155 3.77 1.25 -1.85
N ALA A 156 3.04 0.25 -1.36
CA ALA A 156 3.36 -0.49 -0.14
C ALA A 156 4.53 -1.45 -0.34
N VAL A 157 5.51 -1.37 0.54
CA VAL A 157 6.72 -2.20 0.55
C VAL A 157 7.07 -2.69 1.95
N ASP A 158 7.91 -3.70 2.03
CA ASP A 158 8.59 -4.11 3.26
C ASP A 158 9.45 -2.95 3.79
N GLY A 159 9.46 -2.73 5.10
CA GLY A 159 10.22 -1.66 5.73
C GLY A 159 11.71 -1.65 5.35
N TYR A 160 12.31 -2.83 5.13
CA TYR A 160 13.70 -2.93 4.70
C TYR A 160 13.95 -2.49 3.24
N LYS A 161 12.89 -2.44 2.44
CA LYS A 161 12.94 -1.94 1.06
C LYS A 161 12.58 -0.47 0.94
N PHE A 162 12.05 0.11 2.01
CA PHE A 162 11.75 1.54 2.05
C PHE A 162 13.04 2.34 1.90
N GLN A 163 12.94 3.43 1.17
CA GLN A 163 14.04 4.38 1.00
C GLN A 163 13.49 5.76 1.24
N ALA A 164 14.12 6.48 2.14
CA ALA A 164 13.79 7.86 2.42
C ALA A 164 15.05 8.73 2.28
N GLN A 165 14.84 9.95 1.80
CA GLN A 165 15.88 10.96 1.71
C GLN A 165 15.76 11.95 2.85
N LYS A 166 16.86 12.62 3.16
CA LYS A 166 16.84 13.71 4.13
C LYS A 166 15.94 14.83 3.63
N GLY A 167 14.98 15.22 4.46
CA GLY A 167 13.99 16.25 4.15
C GLY A 167 12.62 15.72 3.78
N ASP A 168 12.50 14.44 3.40
CA ASP A 168 11.21 13.83 3.10
C ASP A 168 10.28 13.94 4.30
N GLN A 169 9.04 14.32 4.04
CA GLN A 169 8.01 14.38 5.08
C GLN A 169 7.41 12.98 5.24
N VAL A 170 7.48 12.47 6.46
CA VAL A 170 6.96 11.15 6.77
C VAL A 170 6.08 11.17 8.01
N ARG A 171 5.21 10.17 8.06
CA ARG A 171 4.49 9.78 9.26
C ARG A 171 4.93 8.39 9.67
N VAL A 172 5.19 8.21 10.96
CA VAL A 172 5.55 6.92 11.56
C VAL A 172 4.50 6.55 12.59
N VAL A 173 3.97 5.34 12.51
CA VAL A 173 3.19 4.71 13.57
C VAL A 173 4.09 3.67 14.23
N ALA A 174 4.25 3.76 15.53
CA ALA A 174 5.19 2.93 16.26
C ALA A 174 4.59 2.35 17.54
N ASN A 175 5.15 1.22 17.97
CA ASN A 175 5.03 0.71 19.33
C ASN A 175 6.38 0.91 20.02
N ALA A 176 6.40 1.77 21.05
CA ALA A 176 7.63 2.27 21.65
C ALA A 176 8.58 2.87 20.58
N ASP A 177 9.78 2.28 20.42
CA ASP A 177 10.79 2.69 19.46
C ASP A 177 10.76 1.92 18.12
N THR A 178 9.80 1.03 17.94
CA THR A 178 9.72 0.17 16.75
C THR A 178 8.63 0.66 15.81
N ALA A 179 9.01 1.02 14.60
CA ALA A 179 8.08 1.43 13.55
C ALA A 179 7.24 0.21 13.09
N LEU A 180 5.94 0.35 13.14
CA LEU A 180 5.00 -0.61 12.57
C LEU A 180 4.59 -0.21 11.15
N PHE A 181 4.44 1.10 10.94
CA PHE A 181 4.10 1.67 9.66
C PHE A 181 4.85 2.98 9.42
N VAL A 182 5.38 3.18 8.22
CA VAL A 182 6.00 4.43 7.78
C VAL A 182 5.34 4.87 6.49
N ARG A 183 4.92 6.11 6.40
CA ARG A 183 4.31 6.66 5.18
C ARG A 183 4.98 7.97 4.79
N GLU A 184 5.39 8.05 3.54
CA GLU A 184 5.77 9.29 2.87
C GLU A 184 4.51 10.14 2.57
N LYS A 185 4.63 11.47 2.74
CA LYS A 185 3.52 12.43 2.56
C LYS A 185 3.62 13.17 1.24
#